data_95e8e21a3f04089038bda5f22f55c38a
#
_entry.id   95e8e21a3f04089038bda5f22f55c38a
#
_cell.length_a   1.000
_cell.length_b   1.000
_cell.length_c   1.000
_cell.angle_alpha   90.00
_cell.angle_beta   90.00
_cell.angle_gamma   90.00
#
_symmetry.space_group_name_H-M   'P 1'
#
loop_
_entity.id
_entity.type
_entity.pdbx_description
1 polymer ?
#
loop_
_entity_poly.entity_id
_entity_poly.type
_entity_poly.pdbx_seq_one_letter_code
_entity_poly.pdbx_strand_id
1 'polypeptide(L)'
;MTNQQSFWVLYGHHTQPTFLEDAGNGQSLQRDAALKYVDSWRGCLDIGSNIGQWTRPLAQKFQKVYCFEPNPNFRECFAKNITESNVELFAYGLSDRQHGARMKLFNSNMLEEGDGGIQCRTL
;
A
#
# COMPACT_ATOMS: atom_id res chain seq x y z
N MET A 1 14.49 18.66 -12.59
CA MET A 1 14.18 17.32 -13.13
C MET A 1 13.03 16.74 -12.33
N THR A 2 11.89 16.53 -12.96
CA THR A 2 10.78 15.82 -12.35
C THR A 2 11.20 14.36 -12.17
N ASN A 3 11.21 13.88 -10.93
CA ASN A 3 11.56 12.51 -10.61
C ASN A 3 10.34 11.62 -10.93
N GLN A 4 10.09 11.41 -12.21
CA GLN A 4 8.99 10.55 -12.66
C GLN A 4 9.35 9.10 -12.39
N GLN A 5 8.56 8.44 -11.56
CA GLN A 5 8.68 7.01 -11.33
C GLN A 5 7.53 6.28 -12.03
N SER A 6 7.85 5.17 -12.68
CA SER A 6 6.84 4.30 -13.25
C SER A 6 6.18 3.45 -12.16
N PHE A 7 4.85 3.48 -12.12
CA PHE A 7 4.02 2.62 -11.29
C PHE A 7 2.95 1.93 -12.13
N TRP A 8 2.66 0.69 -11.79
CA TRP A 8 1.46 0.02 -12.24
C TRP A 8 0.27 0.52 -11.42
N VAL A 9 -0.76 0.96 -12.10
CA VAL A 9 -1.99 1.49 -11.51
C VAL A 9 -3.19 0.72 -12.01
N LEU A 10 -4.27 0.72 -11.23
CA LEU A 10 -5.55 0.20 -11.64
C LEU A 10 -6.30 1.27 -12.42
N TYR A 11 -6.66 0.96 -13.66
CA TYR A 11 -7.50 1.80 -14.51
C TYR A 11 -8.74 1.00 -14.95
N GLY A 12 -9.90 1.31 -14.37
CA GLY A 12 -11.08 0.48 -14.52
C GLY A 12 -10.85 -0.94 -13.97
N HIS A 13 -10.87 -1.94 -14.83
CA HIS A 13 -10.62 -3.35 -14.50
C HIS A 13 -9.26 -3.87 -14.97
N HIS A 14 -8.39 -2.99 -15.48
CA HIS A 14 -7.09 -3.35 -16.03
C HIS A 14 -5.97 -2.67 -15.28
N THR A 15 -4.84 -3.34 -15.17
CA THR A 15 -3.62 -2.76 -14.65
C THR A 15 -2.76 -2.23 -15.81
N GLN A 16 -2.19 -1.05 -15.65
CA GLN A 16 -1.30 -0.45 -16.66
C GLN A 16 -0.16 0.31 -16.01
N PRO A 17 1.01 0.41 -16.67
CA PRO A 17 2.08 1.27 -16.20
C PRO A 17 1.72 2.74 -16.43
N THR A 18 2.02 3.57 -15.46
CA THR A 18 1.81 5.02 -15.53
C THR A 18 3.00 5.73 -14.88
N PHE A 19 3.39 6.85 -15.45
CA PHE A 19 4.39 7.72 -14.82
C PHE A 19 3.68 8.66 -13.84
N LEU A 20 4.09 8.58 -12.59
CA LEU A 20 3.58 9.41 -11.52
C LEU A 20 4.65 10.40 -11.09
N GLU A 21 4.28 11.67 -10.93
CA GLU A 21 5.18 12.69 -10.42
C GLU A 21 5.44 12.50 -8.92
N ASP A 22 6.60 12.94 -8.43
CA ASP A 22 7.02 12.90 -7.02
C ASP A 22 6.85 11.53 -6.36
N ALA A 23 7.41 10.49 -7.00
CA ALA A 23 7.22 9.11 -6.58
C ALA A 23 5.74 8.68 -6.59
N GLY A 24 4.93 9.37 -7.38
CA GLY A 24 3.53 9.06 -7.59
C GLY A 24 2.65 9.39 -6.41
N ASN A 25 2.94 10.43 -5.68
CA ASN A 25 2.39 10.47 -4.37
C ASN A 25 2.14 11.87 -3.86
N GLY A 26 0.90 12.30 -3.92
CA GLY A 26 0.47 13.54 -3.27
C GLY A 26 0.63 13.57 -1.74
N GLN A 27 1.12 12.48 -1.14
CA GLN A 27 1.36 12.35 0.31
C GLN A 27 2.84 12.27 0.67
N SER A 28 3.75 12.58 -0.24
CA SER A 28 5.19 12.52 0.02
C SER A 28 5.61 13.46 1.17
N LEU A 29 5.00 14.63 1.26
CA LEU A 29 5.26 15.59 2.35
C LEU A 29 4.84 15.02 3.72
N GLN A 30 3.69 14.35 3.80
CA GLN A 30 3.21 13.73 5.03
C GLN A 30 4.13 12.58 5.44
N ARG A 31 4.51 11.71 4.50
CA ARG A 31 5.46 10.64 4.75
C ARG A 31 6.80 11.18 5.26
N ASP A 32 7.37 12.14 4.56
CA ASP A 32 8.67 12.69 4.90
C ASP A 32 8.65 13.43 6.26
N ALA A 33 7.53 14.08 6.59
CA ALA A 33 7.31 14.68 7.90
C ALA A 33 7.26 13.59 9.00
N ALA A 34 6.53 12.49 8.79
CA ALA A 34 6.44 11.40 9.74
C ALA A 34 7.80 10.72 9.98
N LEU A 35 8.60 10.55 8.93
CA LEU A 35 9.92 9.92 9.02
C LEU A 35 10.92 10.70 9.89
N LYS A 36 10.70 11.98 10.14
CA LYS A 36 11.54 12.79 11.05
C LYS A 36 11.45 12.36 12.52
N TYR A 37 10.39 11.65 12.88
CA TYR A 37 10.14 11.17 14.25
C TYR A 37 10.52 9.70 14.46
N VAL A 38 11.10 9.06 13.43
CA VAL A 38 11.54 7.67 13.51
C VAL A 38 12.87 7.60 14.25
N ASP A 39 12.93 6.80 15.29
CA ASP A 39 14.12 6.55 16.10
C ASP A 39 14.74 5.16 15.87
N SER A 40 14.03 4.27 15.15
CA SER A 40 14.51 2.95 14.80
C SER A 40 14.09 2.56 13.39
N TRP A 41 15.04 2.08 12.61
CA TRP A 41 14.85 1.70 11.21
C TRP A 41 14.80 0.18 11.00
N ARG A 42 14.56 -0.59 12.06
CA ARG A 42 14.51 -2.06 12.00
C ARG A 42 13.29 -2.59 11.27
N GLY A 43 12.15 -1.96 11.45
CA GLY A 43 10.92 -2.40 10.79
C GLY A 43 9.83 -1.34 10.84
N CYS A 44 8.92 -1.41 9.88
CA CYS A 44 7.71 -0.59 9.87
C CYS A 44 6.52 -1.38 9.33
N LEU A 45 5.32 -0.88 9.64
CA LEU A 45 4.06 -1.38 9.10
C LEU A 45 3.53 -0.34 8.11
N ASP A 46 3.19 -0.79 6.91
CA ASP A 46 2.49 0.00 5.88
C ASP A 46 1.06 -0.54 5.76
N ILE A 47 0.14 0.10 6.48
CA ILE A 47 -1.24 -0.34 6.61
C ILE A 47 -2.09 0.34 5.54
N GLY A 48 -2.68 -0.46 4.65
CA GLY A 48 -3.34 0.04 3.45
C GLY A 48 -2.32 0.42 2.38
N SER A 49 -1.38 -0.48 2.10
CA SER A 49 -0.24 -0.22 1.22
C SER A 49 -0.60 0.01 -0.24
N ASN A 50 -1.86 -0.26 -0.63
CA ASN A 50 -2.39 0.05 -1.95
C ASN A 50 -1.49 -0.50 -3.06
N ILE A 51 -1.05 0.33 -4.00
CA ILE A 51 -0.15 -0.07 -5.09
C ILE A 51 1.34 0.05 -4.75
N GLY A 52 1.69 0.37 -3.49
CA GLY A 52 3.07 0.41 -3.00
C GLY A 52 3.77 1.77 -3.07
N GLN A 53 3.04 2.88 -3.21
CA GLN A 53 3.62 4.22 -3.32
C GLN A 53 4.39 4.64 -2.05
N TRP A 54 3.89 4.29 -0.87
CA TRP A 54 4.61 4.49 0.38
C TRP A 54 5.65 3.40 0.61
N THR A 55 5.32 2.17 0.28
CA THR A 55 6.17 1.00 0.49
C THR A 55 7.54 1.16 -0.16
N ARG A 56 7.60 1.61 -1.42
CA ARG A 56 8.86 1.70 -2.17
C ARG A 56 9.91 2.60 -1.47
N PRO A 57 9.62 3.86 -1.08
CA PRO A 57 10.55 4.67 -0.32
C PRO A 57 10.81 4.16 1.10
N LEU A 58 9.83 3.52 1.75
CA LEU A 58 10.03 2.91 3.08
C LEU A 58 11.01 1.74 3.02
N ALA A 59 10.92 0.91 1.98
CA ALA A 59 11.83 -0.22 1.80
C ALA A 59 13.28 0.19 1.61
N GLN A 60 13.56 1.40 1.16
CA GLN A 60 14.90 1.95 1.06
C GLN A 60 15.49 2.41 2.40
N LYS A 61 14.64 2.62 3.40
CA LYS A 61 15.02 3.17 4.71
C LYS A 61 14.98 2.13 5.84
N PHE A 62 14.00 1.25 5.81
CA PHE A 62 13.80 0.24 6.85
C PHE A 62 14.40 -1.11 6.47
N GLN A 63 14.89 -1.84 7.47
CA GLN A 63 15.42 -3.19 7.27
C GLN A 63 14.32 -4.18 6.85
N LYS A 64 13.09 -3.98 7.34
CA LYS A 64 11.92 -4.78 6.99
C LYS A 64 10.67 -3.91 6.93
N VAL A 65 9.84 -4.13 5.89
CA VAL A 65 8.53 -3.48 5.73
C VAL A 65 7.45 -4.54 5.65
N TYR A 66 6.48 -4.46 6.53
CA TYR A 66 5.30 -5.33 6.56
C TYR A 66 4.11 -4.56 6.00
N CYS A 67 3.57 -5.02 4.89
CA CYS A 67 2.50 -4.34 4.15
C CYS A 67 1.19 -5.10 4.28
N PHE A 68 0.09 -4.37 4.40
CA PHE A 68 -1.25 -4.93 4.51
C PHE A 68 -2.15 -4.28 3.46
N GLU A 69 -2.61 -5.07 2.48
CA GLU A 69 -3.52 -4.58 1.45
C GLU A 69 -4.60 -5.64 1.15
N PRO A 70 -5.85 -5.39 1.54
CA PRO A 70 -6.93 -6.35 1.37
C PRO A 70 -7.47 -6.43 -0.05
N ASN A 71 -7.33 -5.37 -0.87
CA ASN A 71 -7.88 -5.35 -2.23
C ASN A 71 -6.99 -6.15 -3.20
N PRO A 72 -7.51 -7.24 -3.82
CA PRO A 72 -6.72 -8.08 -4.72
C PRO A 72 -6.20 -7.31 -5.97
N ASN A 73 -6.96 -6.34 -6.48
CA ASN A 73 -6.55 -5.55 -7.63
C ASN A 73 -5.36 -4.64 -7.31
N PHE A 74 -5.36 -4.06 -6.11
CA PHE A 74 -4.21 -3.26 -5.65
C PHE A 74 -2.99 -4.14 -5.38
N ARG A 75 -3.17 -5.34 -4.84
CA ARG A 75 -2.06 -6.27 -4.66
C ARG A 75 -1.44 -6.72 -5.98
N GLU A 76 -2.23 -6.83 -7.06
CA GLU A 76 -1.68 -7.11 -8.40
C GLU A 76 -0.75 -5.99 -8.86
N CYS A 77 -1.17 -4.73 -8.71
CA CYS A 77 -0.32 -3.58 -9.00
C CYS A 77 0.90 -3.54 -8.07
N PHE A 78 0.70 -3.78 -6.79
CA PHE A 78 1.76 -3.82 -5.79
C PHE A 78 2.86 -4.81 -6.16
N ALA A 79 2.49 -6.04 -6.55
CA ALA A 79 3.44 -7.08 -6.93
C ALA A 79 4.30 -6.69 -8.15
N LYS A 80 3.76 -5.86 -9.04
CA LYS A 80 4.51 -5.31 -10.18
C LYS A 80 5.38 -4.10 -9.79
N ASN A 81 4.96 -3.34 -8.78
CA ASN A 81 5.62 -2.13 -8.35
C ASN A 81 6.76 -2.38 -7.36
N ILE A 82 6.60 -3.37 -6.50
CA ILE A 82 7.50 -3.62 -5.37
C ILE A 82 8.27 -4.91 -5.63
N THR A 83 9.57 -4.78 -5.81
CA THR A 83 10.50 -5.89 -6.05
C THR A 83 11.55 -6.03 -4.95
N GLU A 84 11.49 -5.19 -3.93
CA GLU A 84 12.42 -5.15 -2.81
C GLU A 84 12.26 -6.39 -1.92
N SER A 85 13.39 -7.07 -1.64
CA SER A 85 13.41 -8.35 -0.89
C SER A 85 13.08 -8.21 0.59
N ASN A 86 13.15 -6.99 1.13
CA ASN A 86 12.84 -6.68 2.53
C ASN A 86 11.36 -6.31 2.77
N VAL A 87 10.50 -6.48 1.76
CA VAL A 87 9.06 -6.22 1.85
C VAL A 87 8.28 -7.53 1.95
N GLU A 88 7.29 -7.56 2.83
CA GLU A 88 6.36 -8.68 2.98
C GLU A 88 4.93 -8.17 2.91
N LEU A 89 4.12 -8.73 2.01
CA LEU A 89 2.74 -8.33 1.77
C LEU A 89 1.75 -9.34 2.33
N PHE A 90 0.84 -8.87 3.16
CA PHE A 90 -0.27 -9.64 3.70
C PHE A 90 -1.59 -9.26 2.99
N ALA A 91 -2.33 -10.28 2.57
CA ALA A 91 -3.55 -10.16 1.78
C ALA A 91 -4.81 -9.93 2.62
N TYR A 92 -4.71 -9.14 3.68
CA TYR A 92 -5.85 -8.78 4.54
C TYR A 92 -5.71 -7.36 5.08
N GLY A 93 -6.84 -6.77 5.48
CA GLY A 93 -6.87 -5.51 6.20
C GLY A 93 -6.65 -5.73 7.70
N LEU A 94 -6.22 -4.70 8.41
CA LEU A 94 -6.13 -4.70 9.86
C LEU A 94 -7.38 -4.08 10.48
N SER A 95 -7.87 -4.69 11.56
CA SER A 95 -9.05 -4.27 12.29
C SER A 95 -8.91 -4.64 13.76
N ASP A 96 -9.86 -4.20 14.58
CA ASP A 96 -9.96 -4.55 15.99
C ASP A 96 -10.43 -6.01 16.23
N ARG A 97 -10.99 -6.64 15.19
CA ARG A 97 -11.43 -8.04 15.20
C ARG A 97 -11.32 -8.68 13.83
N GLN A 98 -11.41 -9.99 13.78
CA GLN A 98 -11.51 -10.71 12.51
C GLN A 98 -12.94 -10.62 11.96
N HIS A 99 -13.06 -10.20 10.69
CA HIS A 99 -14.35 -10.14 9.98
C HIS A 99 -14.13 -10.11 8.46
N GLY A 100 -15.20 -10.38 7.70
CA GLY A 100 -15.25 -10.13 6.27
C GLY A 100 -15.47 -8.64 5.97
N ALA A 101 -15.08 -8.21 4.79
CA ALA A 101 -15.26 -6.84 4.33
C ALA A 101 -15.49 -6.79 2.82
N ARG A 102 -16.01 -5.66 2.35
CA ARG A 102 -16.14 -5.33 0.93
C ARG A 102 -15.66 -3.90 0.67
N MET A 103 -15.23 -3.63 -0.56
CA MET A 103 -14.91 -2.27 -0.99
C MET A 103 -16.20 -1.47 -1.19
N LYS A 104 -16.21 -0.22 -0.76
CA LYS A 104 -17.34 0.68 -1.04
C LYS A 104 -17.45 0.99 -2.54
N LEU A 105 -18.67 1.00 -3.07
CA LEU A 105 -18.94 1.16 -4.50
C LEU A 105 -18.38 2.46 -5.09
N PHE A 106 -18.39 3.54 -4.32
CA PHE A 106 -17.97 4.87 -4.80
C PHE A 106 -16.58 5.31 -4.30
N ASN A 107 -15.96 4.49 -3.46
CA ASN A 107 -14.60 4.75 -2.96
C ASN A 107 -13.88 3.42 -2.71
N SER A 108 -13.14 2.97 -3.71
CA SER A 108 -12.42 1.70 -3.68
C SER A 108 -11.29 1.64 -2.64
N ASN A 109 -10.96 2.76 -2.00
CA ASN A 109 -9.97 2.81 -0.92
C ASN A 109 -10.60 2.65 0.48
N MET A 110 -11.92 2.50 0.56
CA MET A 110 -12.63 2.33 1.82
C MET A 110 -13.26 0.95 1.92
N LEU A 111 -13.08 0.33 3.08
CA LEU A 111 -13.72 -0.93 3.45
C LEU A 111 -14.95 -0.66 4.31
N GLU A 112 -15.95 -1.51 4.17
CA GLU A 112 -17.05 -1.64 5.12
C GLU A 112 -17.21 -3.12 5.49
N GLU A 113 -17.68 -3.40 6.70
CA GLU A 113 -17.93 -4.76 7.14
C GLU A 113 -19.04 -5.40 6.29
N GLY A 114 -18.82 -6.63 5.85
CA GLY A 114 -19.76 -7.35 5.02
C GLY A 114 -19.13 -8.52 4.29
N ASP A 115 -19.91 -9.14 3.41
CA ASP A 115 -19.46 -10.25 2.57
C ASP A 115 -19.05 -9.73 1.18
N GLY A 116 -17.77 -9.55 0.98
CA GLY A 116 -17.18 -9.08 -0.28
C GLY A 116 -15.87 -9.78 -0.63
N GLY A 117 -15.60 -10.93 -0.02
CA GLY A 117 -14.40 -11.73 -0.28
C GLY A 117 -13.10 -11.15 0.28
N ILE A 118 -13.17 -10.06 1.03
CA ILE A 118 -12.04 -9.42 1.70
C ILE A 118 -12.01 -9.86 3.15
N GLN A 119 -10.82 -10.11 3.69
CA GLN A 119 -10.62 -10.47 5.08
C GLN A 119 -9.95 -9.33 5.85
N CYS A 120 -10.44 -9.05 7.04
CA CYS A 120 -9.81 -8.19 8.03
C CYS A 120 -9.42 -9.02 9.26
N ARG A 121 -8.26 -8.73 9.82
CA ARG A 121 -7.70 -9.46 10.98
C ARG A 121 -7.09 -8.48 11.97
N THR A 122 -6.87 -8.94 13.18
CA THR A 122 -6.03 -8.24 14.15
C THR A 122 -4.56 -8.44 13.82
N LEU A 123 -3.75 -7.51 14.28
CA LEU A 123 -2.30 -7.58 14.15
C LEU A 123 -1.74 -8.73 15.01
#